data_0472dabfaf92fb7d1da7f81ae95bd6eb
#
_entry.id   0472dabfaf92fb7d1da7f81ae95bd6eb
#
_cell.length_a   1.000
_cell.length_b   1.000
_cell.length_c   1.000
_cell.angle_alpha   90.00
_cell.angle_beta   90.00
_cell.angle_gamma   90.00
#
_symmetry.space_group_name_H-M   'P 1'
#
loop_
_entity.id
_entity.type
_entity.pdbx_description
1 polymer ?
#
loop_
_entity_poly.entity_id
_entity_poly.type
_entity_poly.pdbx_seq_one_letter_code
_entity_poly.pdbx_strand_id
1 'polypeptide(L)'
;GDDWQSIYAFAGSDIRYTFDFEKVFGKTSRIDLDKSFRFTQPILDVSSRFIQKNPLQLKKKIISKPSSFKKTVEIIENEFGNQNYLYEVFNKIEADRPNKKKWDVVILGRYNHLEKEIPDDLKSKYKHLNIKFMSIHKSKGLGADIIVILKVESGKYGFPGSMENDPIMNLVRADEQEFINAEERRVFYVALTRAKQKIFICTNSYFPSPFIEELKSEEYPEVSFDISSVNKALL
;
A
#
# COMPACT_ATOMS: atom_id res chain seq x y z
N GLY A 1 -13.54 10.44 -12.00
CA GLY A 1 -12.47 9.46 -11.84
C GLY A 1 -11.48 9.90 -10.77
N ASP A 2 -10.56 9.02 -10.41
CA ASP A 2 -9.47 9.28 -9.49
C ASP A 2 -8.17 8.78 -10.13
N ASP A 3 -7.34 9.71 -10.59
CA ASP A 3 -6.07 9.43 -11.26
C ASP A 3 -5.07 8.70 -10.34
N TRP A 4 -5.10 8.99 -9.02
CA TRP A 4 -4.26 8.31 -8.03
C TRP A 4 -4.59 6.82 -7.87
N GLN A 5 -5.79 6.40 -8.28
CA GLN A 5 -6.25 5.01 -8.23
C GLN A 5 -6.33 4.34 -9.61
N SER A 6 -5.70 4.90 -10.64
CA SER A 6 -5.62 4.29 -11.97
C SER A 6 -4.55 3.20 -11.98
N ILE A 7 -4.96 1.94 -11.76
CA ILE A 7 -4.08 0.77 -11.59
C ILE A 7 -4.40 -0.38 -12.56
N TYR A 8 -5.13 -0.12 -13.63
CA TYR A 8 -5.53 -1.12 -14.62
C TYR A 8 -4.99 -0.81 -16.03
N ALA A 9 -3.79 -0.21 -16.11
CA ALA A 9 -3.16 0.04 -17.41
C ALA A 9 -2.95 -1.27 -18.19
N PHE A 10 -2.60 -2.36 -17.50
CA PHE A 10 -2.50 -3.69 -18.08
C PHE A 10 -3.81 -4.21 -18.70
N ALA A 11 -4.97 -3.66 -18.34
CA ALA A 11 -6.28 -3.97 -18.91
C ALA A 11 -6.78 -2.88 -19.88
N GLY A 12 -5.88 -2.02 -20.38
CA GLY A 12 -6.21 -0.98 -21.34
C GLY A 12 -6.79 0.29 -20.76
N SER A 13 -6.71 0.49 -19.43
CA SER A 13 -7.11 1.75 -18.81
C SER A 13 -6.08 2.84 -19.10
N ASP A 14 -6.52 3.92 -19.72
CA ASP A 14 -5.68 5.07 -20.08
C ASP A 14 -5.98 6.24 -19.15
N ILE A 15 -4.99 6.60 -18.34
CA ILE A 15 -5.09 7.70 -17.35
C ILE A 15 -5.23 9.08 -18.03
N ARG A 16 -4.81 9.22 -19.30
CA ARG A 16 -4.91 10.48 -20.06
C ARG A 16 -6.35 10.95 -20.18
N TYR A 17 -7.33 10.04 -20.24
CA TYR A 17 -8.75 10.42 -20.22
C TYR A 17 -9.16 11.14 -18.91
N THR A 18 -8.39 11.00 -17.84
CA THR A 18 -8.64 11.76 -16.60
C THR A 18 -7.95 13.12 -16.61
N PHE A 19 -6.72 13.19 -17.13
CA PHE A 19 -5.97 14.46 -17.20
C PHE A 19 -6.49 15.40 -18.28
N ASP A 20 -6.74 14.86 -19.46
CA ASP A 20 -7.15 15.59 -20.65
C ASP A 20 -8.66 15.52 -20.90
N PHE A 21 -9.45 15.33 -19.83
CA PHE A 21 -10.90 15.11 -19.94
C PHE A 21 -11.59 16.18 -20.80
N GLU A 22 -11.30 17.47 -20.57
CA GLU A 22 -11.88 18.56 -21.35
C GLU A 22 -11.41 18.60 -22.81
N LYS A 23 -10.17 18.18 -23.08
CA LYS A 23 -9.66 18.11 -24.46
C LYS A 23 -10.37 17.01 -25.24
N VAL A 24 -10.69 15.89 -24.58
CA VAL A 24 -11.30 14.72 -25.23
C VAL A 24 -12.81 14.88 -25.36
N PHE A 25 -13.48 15.37 -24.30
CA PHE A 25 -14.94 15.35 -24.18
C PHE A 25 -15.58 16.75 -24.26
N GLY A 26 -14.77 17.80 -24.42
CA GLY A 26 -15.24 19.19 -24.49
C GLY A 26 -15.47 19.82 -23.13
N LYS A 27 -16.07 21.01 -23.11
CA LYS A 27 -16.28 21.82 -21.91
C LYS A 27 -17.07 21.06 -20.85
N THR A 28 -16.52 20.98 -19.63
CA THR A 28 -17.09 20.22 -18.51
C THR A 28 -17.13 21.04 -17.23
N SER A 29 -17.97 20.60 -16.29
CA SER A 29 -17.95 21.12 -14.90
C SER A 29 -17.18 20.15 -14.04
N ARG A 30 -16.16 20.64 -13.32
CA ARG A 30 -15.36 19.86 -12.39
C ARG A 30 -15.79 20.15 -10.97
N ILE A 31 -16.02 19.07 -10.20
CA ILE A 31 -16.27 19.10 -8.75
C ILE A 31 -15.23 18.23 -8.07
N ASP A 32 -14.45 18.84 -7.19
CA ASP A 32 -13.43 18.12 -6.43
C ASP A 32 -14.01 17.62 -5.09
N LEU A 33 -13.77 16.34 -4.78
CA LEU A 33 -14.10 15.75 -3.48
C LEU A 33 -12.87 15.86 -2.58
N ASP A 34 -12.92 16.79 -1.66
CA ASP A 34 -11.79 17.17 -0.80
C ASP A 34 -11.79 16.51 0.59
N LYS A 35 -12.75 15.63 0.87
CA LYS A 35 -12.88 14.97 2.16
C LYS A 35 -12.95 13.46 2.05
N SER A 36 -12.08 12.77 2.79
CA SER A 36 -12.09 11.32 2.92
C SER A 36 -12.62 10.91 4.28
N PHE A 37 -13.56 9.97 4.30
CA PHE A 37 -14.11 9.37 5.52
C PHE A 37 -13.59 7.95 5.77
N ARG A 38 -12.80 7.40 4.85
CA ARG A 38 -12.36 6.00 4.88
C ARG A 38 -11.23 5.79 5.88
N PHE A 39 -10.18 6.57 5.80
CA PHE A 39 -8.92 6.39 6.54
C PHE A 39 -8.62 7.60 7.43
N THR A 40 -7.58 7.51 8.24
CA THR A 40 -7.17 8.58 9.16
C THR A 40 -6.22 9.57 8.48
N GLN A 41 -6.08 10.78 9.08
CA GLN A 41 -5.24 11.84 8.53
C GLN A 41 -3.77 11.41 8.33
N PRO A 42 -3.09 10.71 9.26
CA PRO A 42 -1.72 10.26 9.03
C PRO A 42 -1.57 9.30 7.83
N ILE A 43 -2.56 8.43 7.57
CA ILE A 43 -2.55 7.57 6.36
C ILE A 43 -2.69 8.44 5.11
N LEU A 44 -3.56 9.45 5.15
CA LEU A 44 -3.71 10.40 4.06
C LEU A 44 -2.40 11.15 3.79
N ASP A 45 -1.76 11.66 4.83
CA ASP A 45 -0.53 12.47 4.72
C ASP A 45 0.59 11.66 4.06
N VAL A 46 0.83 10.42 4.54
CA VAL A 46 1.80 9.50 3.95
C VAL A 46 1.45 9.18 2.50
N SER A 47 0.23 8.72 2.25
CA SER A 47 -0.18 8.25 0.92
C SER A 47 -0.24 9.37 -0.11
N SER A 48 -0.71 10.56 0.27
CA SER A 48 -0.79 11.73 -0.61
C SER A 48 0.59 12.27 -0.96
N ARG A 49 1.49 12.37 0.03
CA ARG A 49 2.88 12.79 -0.18
C ARG A 49 3.59 11.80 -1.10
N PHE A 50 3.42 10.51 -0.86
CA PHE A 50 4.00 9.46 -1.68
C PHE A 50 3.54 9.51 -3.15
N ILE A 51 2.23 9.60 -3.41
CA ILE A 51 1.72 9.59 -4.79
C ILE A 51 2.07 10.88 -5.54
N GLN A 52 2.09 12.02 -4.86
CA GLN A 52 2.38 13.34 -5.46
C GLN A 52 3.87 13.59 -5.72
N LYS A 53 4.78 12.67 -5.36
CA LYS A 53 6.17 12.67 -5.86
C LYS A 53 6.23 12.53 -7.38
N ASN A 54 5.24 11.86 -7.99
CA ASN A 54 5.09 11.90 -9.43
C ASN A 54 4.46 13.24 -9.84
N PRO A 55 5.20 14.11 -10.55
CA PRO A 55 4.72 15.44 -10.93
C PRO A 55 3.56 15.40 -11.93
N LEU A 56 3.35 14.26 -12.61
CA LEU A 56 2.26 14.06 -13.56
C LEU A 56 0.92 13.78 -12.88
N GLN A 57 0.90 13.49 -11.57
CA GLN A 57 -0.35 13.28 -10.85
C GLN A 57 -1.04 14.62 -10.52
N LEU A 58 -2.36 14.64 -10.59
CA LEU A 58 -3.15 15.81 -10.22
C LEU A 58 -2.91 16.15 -8.74
N LYS A 59 -2.57 17.40 -8.47
CA LYS A 59 -2.43 17.88 -7.09
C LYS A 59 -3.81 17.99 -6.45
N LYS A 60 -3.99 17.30 -5.32
CA LYS A 60 -5.24 17.30 -4.56
C LYS A 60 -4.97 17.72 -3.12
N LYS A 61 -5.85 18.55 -2.58
CA LYS A 61 -5.89 18.84 -1.14
C LYS A 61 -7.06 18.10 -0.55
N ILE A 62 -6.76 17.03 0.18
CA ILE A 62 -7.76 16.19 0.82
C ILE A 62 -7.58 16.30 2.33
N ILE A 63 -8.66 16.26 3.07
CA ILE A 63 -8.65 16.19 4.54
C ILE A 63 -9.34 14.91 5.01
N SER A 64 -8.96 14.43 6.19
CA SER A 64 -9.52 13.23 6.78
C SER A 64 -9.69 13.34 8.29
N LYS A 65 -10.21 12.27 8.91
CA LYS A 65 -10.41 12.22 10.37
C LYS A 65 -9.07 12.00 11.10
N PRO A 66 -8.94 12.48 12.35
CA PRO A 66 -7.75 12.22 13.15
C PRO A 66 -7.57 10.71 13.43
N SER A 67 -6.36 10.31 13.81
CA SER A 67 -6.06 8.96 14.28
C SER A 67 -6.06 8.89 15.80
N SER A 68 -6.51 7.75 16.34
CA SER A 68 -6.32 7.38 17.75
C SER A 68 -4.97 6.67 18.00
N PHE A 69 -4.27 6.27 16.94
CA PHE A 69 -2.98 5.59 17.03
C PHE A 69 -1.83 6.58 16.92
N LYS A 70 -0.82 6.43 17.80
CA LYS A 70 0.43 7.19 17.71
C LYS A 70 1.24 6.80 16.48
N LYS A 71 1.25 5.51 16.16
CA LYS A 71 1.96 4.92 15.02
C LYS A 71 0.91 4.33 14.08
N THR A 72 0.66 5.00 12.97
CA THR A 72 -0.39 4.63 12.02
C THR A 72 0.15 3.83 10.84
N VAL A 73 1.39 4.09 10.45
CA VAL A 73 2.11 3.35 9.42
C VAL A 73 3.39 2.81 10.05
N GLU A 74 3.52 1.48 10.11
CA GLU A 74 4.70 0.81 10.65
C GLU A 74 5.37 -0.05 9.57
N ILE A 75 6.66 0.16 9.35
CA ILE A 75 7.50 -0.70 8.53
C ILE A 75 8.10 -1.77 9.45
N ILE A 76 7.90 -3.04 9.09
CA ILE A 76 8.46 -4.19 9.78
C ILE A 76 9.53 -4.80 8.88
N GLU A 77 10.77 -4.69 9.31
CA GLU A 77 11.90 -5.28 8.62
C GLU A 77 12.14 -6.69 9.14
N ASN A 78 12.10 -7.67 8.26
CA ASN A 78 12.43 -9.06 8.56
C ASN A 78 13.73 -9.48 7.89
N GLU A 79 14.44 -10.36 8.52
CA GLU A 79 15.62 -11.00 7.94
C GLU A 79 15.23 -12.09 6.95
N PHE A 80 16.15 -12.41 6.04
CA PHE A 80 15.97 -13.47 5.07
C PHE A 80 15.75 -14.81 5.80
N GLY A 81 14.65 -15.51 5.44
CA GLY A 81 14.31 -16.81 6.04
C GLY A 81 13.52 -16.72 7.36
N ASN A 82 13.28 -15.56 7.92
CA ASN A 82 12.41 -15.44 9.10
C ASN A 82 10.94 -15.63 8.73
N GLN A 83 10.42 -16.84 8.93
CA GLN A 83 9.03 -17.19 8.69
C GLN A 83 8.09 -16.69 9.82
N ASN A 84 8.62 -16.20 10.92
CA ASN A 84 7.85 -15.82 12.11
C ASN A 84 7.42 -14.34 12.12
N TYR A 85 7.90 -13.52 11.19
CA TYR A 85 7.62 -12.08 11.20
C TYR A 85 6.13 -11.75 11.18
N LEU A 86 5.30 -12.57 10.51
CA LEU A 86 3.85 -12.35 10.50
C LEU A 86 3.24 -12.54 11.88
N TYR A 87 3.69 -13.51 12.66
CA TYR A 87 3.22 -13.66 14.04
C TYR A 87 3.56 -12.43 14.90
N GLU A 88 4.73 -11.82 14.69
CA GLU A 88 5.11 -10.60 15.39
C GLU A 88 4.18 -9.43 15.01
N VAL A 89 3.88 -9.27 13.71
CA VAL A 89 2.90 -8.28 13.23
C VAL A 89 1.53 -8.50 13.88
N PHE A 90 1.07 -9.76 13.89
CA PHE A 90 -0.25 -10.08 14.45
C PHE A 90 -0.30 -9.95 15.97
N ASN A 91 0.79 -10.23 16.69
CA ASN A 91 0.91 -9.92 18.11
C ASN A 91 0.79 -8.42 18.39
N LYS A 92 1.41 -7.56 17.55
CA LYS A 92 1.25 -6.11 17.65
C LYS A 92 -0.20 -5.68 17.40
N ILE A 93 -0.86 -6.27 16.38
CA ILE A 93 -2.27 -6.00 16.09
C ILE A 93 -3.16 -6.35 17.29
N GLU A 94 -2.92 -7.50 17.93
CA GLU A 94 -3.66 -7.90 19.14
C GLU A 94 -3.40 -6.96 20.32
N ALA A 95 -2.15 -6.52 20.52
CA ALA A 95 -1.79 -5.59 21.58
C ALA A 95 -2.43 -4.20 21.39
N ASP A 96 -2.52 -3.74 20.15
CA ASP A 96 -3.10 -2.44 19.80
C ASP A 96 -4.64 -2.44 19.83
N ARG A 97 -5.28 -3.60 19.94
CA ARG A 97 -6.74 -3.74 19.81
C ARG A 97 -7.49 -3.19 21.02
N PRO A 98 -8.21 -2.06 20.88
CA PRO A 98 -8.98 -1.51 21.99
C PRO A 98 -10.21 -2.35 22.29
N ASN A 99 -10.50 -2.54 23.57
CA ASN A 99 -11.75 -3.16 24.06
C ASN A 99 -12.09 -4.53 23.43
N LYS A 100 -11.09 -5.28 22.96
CA LYS A 100 -11.25 -6.61 22.33
C LYS A 100 -12.24 -6.61 21.15
N LYS A 101 -12.44 -5.46 20.49
CA LYS A 101 -13.29 -5.37 19.31
C LYS A 101 -12.74 -6.29 18.21
N LYS A 102 -13.64 -6.99 17.50
CA LYS A 102 -13.26 -7.76 16.32
C LYS A 102 -12.86 -6.81 15.19
N TRP A 103 -11.62 -6.94 14.69
CA TRP A 103 -11.12 -6.14 13.58
C TRP A 103 -11.06 -6.96 12.30
N ASP A 104 -11.34 -6.27 11.19
CA ASP A 104 -11.05 -6.76 9.87
C ASP A 104 -9.58 -6.48 9.55
N VAL A 105 -8.82 -7.53 9.32
CA VAL A 105 -7.41 -7.46 8.92
C VAL A 105 -7.28 -8.04 7.52
N VAL A 106 -6.80 -7.22 6.58
CA VAL A 106 -6.53 -7.70 5.23
C VAL A 106 -5.03 -7.71 4.98
N ILE A 107 -4.54 -8.87 4.61
CA ILE A 107 -3.17 -9.08 4.15
C ILE A 107 -3.18 -8.83 2.64
N LEU A 108 -2.38 -7.88 2.18
CA LEU A 108 -2.26 -7.50 0.78
C LEU A 108 -0.93 -7.99 0.21
N GLY A 109 -1.00 -8.68 -0.93
CA GLY A 109 0.17 -9.00 -1.74
C GLY A 109 0.13 -8.28 -3.09
N ARG A 110 1.31 -7.97 -3.66
CA ARG A 110 1.37 -7.48 -5.05
C ARG A 110 0.82 -8.55 -6.01
N TYR A 111 1.07 -9.82 -5.71
CA TYR A 111 0.69 -10.98 -6.50
C TYR A 111 -0.12 -11.99 -5.68
N ASN A 112 -1.01 -12.76 -6.34
CA ASN A 112 -1.85 -13.76 -5.66
C ASN A 112 -1.05 -14.91 -5.02
N HIS A 113 0.09 -15.30 -5.60
CA HIS A 113 0.90 -16.41 -5.08
C HIS A 113 1.50 -16.12 -3.70
N LEU A 114 1.55 -14.85 -3.27
CA LEU A 114 2.01 -14.46 -1.94
C LEU A 114 1.08 -14.96 -0.81
N GLU A 115 -0.11 -15.45 -1.12
CA GLU A 115 -0.96 -16.13 -0.14
C GLU A 115 -0.26 -17.33 0.52
N LYS A 116 0.63 -18.00 -0.22
CA LYS A 116 1.42 -19.15 0.27
C LYS A 116 2.45 -18.79 1.33
N GLU A 117 2.77 -17.51 1.48
CA GLU A 117 3.68 -17.01 2.52
C GLU A 117 3.00 -16.90 3.90
N ILE A 118 1.67 -17.04 3.93
CA ILE A 118 0.89 -16.90 5.16
C ILE A 118 0.84 -18.26 5.86
N PRO A 119 1.26 -18.33 7.13
CA PRO A 119 1.19 -19.57 7.90
C PRO A 119 -0.25 -20.12 7.97
N ASP A 120 -0.42 -21.43 7.75
CA ASP A 120 -1.74 -22.08 7.73
C ASP A 120 -2.51 -21.91 9.05
N ASP A 121 -1.80 -21.88 10.16
CA ASP A 121 -2.37 -21.74 11.49
C ASP A 121 -2.65 -20.28 11.92
N LEU A 122 -2.25 -19.28 11.11
CA LEU A 122 -2.39 -17.87 11.47
C LEU A 122 -3.83 -17.51 11.86
N LYS A 123 -4.81 -17.92 11.03
CA LYS A 123 -6.23 -17.64 11.29
C LYS A 123 -6.75 -18.35 12.55
N SER A 124 -6.27 -19.54 12.81
CA SER A 124 -6.68 -20.32 13.98
C SER A 124 -6.06 -19.78 15.27
N LYS A 125 -4.84 -19.23 15.20
CA LYS A 125 -4.15 -18.59 16.31
C LYS A 125 -4.79 -17.26 16.70
N TYR A 126 -5.21 -16.44 15.71
CA TYR A 126 -5.80 -15.11 15.94
C TYR A 126 -7.30 -15.09 15.65
N LYS A 127 -8.08 -15.99 16.28
CA LYS A 127 -9.54 -16.17 16.07
C LYS A 127 -10.38 -14.91 16.32
N HIS A 128 -9.84 -13.96 17.06
CA HIS A 128 -10.50 -12.68 17.34
C HIS A 128 -10.42 -11.68 16.20
N LEU A 129 -9.62 -11.97 15.17
CA LEU A 129 -9.46 -11.15 13.98
C LEU A 129 -10.17 -11.82 12.79
N ASN A 130 -10.75 -10.99 11.92
CA ASN A 130 -11.27 -11.47 10.63
C ASN A 130 -10.18 -11.30 9.57
N ILE A 131 -9.37 -12.34 9.38
CA ILE A 131 -8.18 -12.30 8.52
C ILE A 131 -8.52 -12.77 7.12
N LYS A 132 -8.21 -11.95 6.11
CA LYS A 132 -8.35 -12.28 4.69
C LYS A 132 -7.07 -11.92 3.94
N PHE A 133 -6.77 -12.68 2.89
CA PHE A 133 -5.75 -12.32 1.91
C PHE A 133 -6.39 -11.90 0.60
N MET A 134 -5.79 -10.93 -0.09
CA MET A 134 -6.11 -10.61 -1.47
C MET A 134 -4.95 -9.85 -2.13
N SER A 135 -4.91 -9.88 -3.47
CA SER A 135 -3.98 -8.99 -4.17
C SER A 135 -4.43 -7.54 -4.09
N ILE A 136 -3.48 -6.60 -4.19
CA ILE A 136 -3.77 -5.17 -4.12
C ILE A 136 -4.80 -4.75 -5.17
N HIS A 137 -4.73 -5.29 -6.38
CA HIS A 137 -5.70 -5.01 -7.44
C HIS A 137 -7.13 -5.40 -7.04
N LYS A 138 -7.29 -6.60 -6.44
CA LYS A 138 -8.61 -7.05 -5.95
C LYS A 138 -9.13 -6.23 -4.77
N SER A 139 -8.25 -5.56 -4.04
CA SER A 139 -8.62 -4.73 -2.89
C SER A 139 -9.20 -3.37 -3.26
N LYS A 140 -9.11 -2.96 -4.53
CA LYS A 140 -9.64 -1.66 -4.97
C LYS A 140 -11.15 -1.57 -4.70
N GLY A 141 -11.55 -0.47 -4.07
CA GLY A 141 -12.94 -0.28 -3.62
C GLY A 141 -13.25 -0.83 -2.22
N LEU A 142 -12.48 -1.79 -1.72
CA LEU A 142 -12.63 -2.37 -0.40
C LEU A 142 -11.85 -1.58 0.67
N GLY A 143 -12.00 -1.99 1.92
CA GLY A 143 -11.23 -1.44 3.04
C GLY A 143 -11.35 -2.32 4.28
N ALA A 144 -10.33 -2.29 5.14
CA ALA A 144 -10.27 -3.03 6.40
C ALA A 144 -9.79 -2.12 7.54
N ASP A 145 -9.97 -2.55 8.77
CA ASP A 145 -9.49 -1.77 9.91
C ASP A 145 -7.96 -1.71 9.87
N ILE A 146 -7.31 -2.84 9.63
CA ILE A 146 -5.86 -2.98 9.53
C ILE A 146 -5.49 -3.55 8.16
N ILE A 147 -4.42 -3.02 7.59
CA ILE A 147 -3.79 -3.57 6.37
C ILE A 147 -2.38 -4.05 6.72
N VAL A 148 -2.03 -5.24 6.23
CA VAL A 148 -0.67 -5.78 6.27
C VAL A 148 -0.22 -5.97 4.83
N ILE A 149 0.80 -5.24 4.38
CA ILE A 149 1.33 -5.33 3.01
C ILE A 149 2.56 -6.23 3.03
N LEU A 150 2.52 -7.33 2.28
CA LEU A 150 3.60 -8.31 2.22
C LEU A 150 4.64 -7.96 1.16
N LYS A 151 5.90 -8.30 1.45
CA LYS A 151 7.00 -8.32 0.49
C LYS A 151 7.15 -7.02 -0.31
N VAL A 152 7.20 -5.89 0.39
CA VAL A 152 7.56 -4.62 -0.21
C VAL A 152 9.09 -4.57 -0.29
N GLU A 153 9.65 -5.34 -1.22
CA GLU A 153 11.08 -5.55 -1.40
C GLU A 153 11.48 -5.46 -2.87
N SER A 154 12.76 -5.25 -3.15
CA SER A 154 13.29 -5.23 -4.52
C SER A 154 13.31 -6.64 -5.11
N GLY A 155 13.21 -6.77 -6.45
CA GLY A 155 13.34 -8.02 -7.17
C GLY A 155 12.23 -8.25 -8.20
N LYS A 156 12.34 -9.36 -8.95
CA LYS A 156 11.43 -9.68 -10.06
C LYS A 156 9.96 -9.72 -9.63
N TYR A 157 9.68 -10.29 -8.46
CA TYR A 157 8.34 -10.36 -7.87
C TYR A 157 8.21 -9.44 -6.65
N GLY A 158 9.05 -8.41 -6.59
CA GLY A 158 9.03 -7.42 -5.54
C GLY A 158 7.93 -6.37 -5.72
N PHE A 159 8.08 -5.27 -4.99
CA PHE A 159 7.18 -4.14 -5.09
C PHE A 159 7.98 -2.83 -4.93
N PRO A 160 8.24 -2.08 -5.99
CA PRO A 160 7.72 -2.22 -7.36
C PRO A 160 8.17 -3.52 -8.05
N GLY A 161 7.26 -4.11 -8.82
CA GLY A 161 7.57 -5.29 -9.61
C GLY A 161 8.45 -4.93 -10.81
N SER A 162 9.54 -5.70 -11.01
CA SER A 162 10.41 -5.54 -12.18
C SER A 162 10.13 -6.56 -13.28
N MET A 163 8.91 -7.12 -13.33
CA MET A 163 8.53 -7.98 -14.45
C MET A 163 8.50 -7.16 -15.74
N GLU A 164 9.27 -7.61 -16.72
CA GLU A 164 9.19 -7.07 -18.06
C GLU A 164 7.75 -7.20 -18.57
N ASN A 165 7.19 -6.09 -18.98
CA ASN A 165 5.89 -6.11 -19.64
C ASN A 165 6.04 -6.84 -20.99
N ASP A 166 5.00 -7.57 -21.38
CA ASP A 166 4.91 -8.17 -22.71
C ASP A 166 5.22 -7.10 -23.78
N PRO A 167 6.18 -7.33 -24.69
CA PRO A 167 6.53 -6.38 -25.73
C PRO A 167 5.33 -5.90 -26.54
N ILE A 168 4.33 -6.75 -26.76
CA ILE A 168 3.09 -6.41 -27.46
C ILE A 168 2.25 -5.42 -26.65
N MET A 169 2.19 -5.62 -25.34
CA MET A 169 1.49 -4.68 -24.44
C MET A 169 2.18 -3.32 -24.36
N ASN A 170 3.51 -3.29 -24.51
CA ASN A 170 4.25 -2.03 -24.56
C ASN A 170 3.95 -1.21 -25.84
N LEU A 171 3.61 -1.86 -26.96
CA LEU A 171 3.19 -1.16 -28.18
C LEU A 171 1.79 -0.51 -28.06
N VAL A 172 0.95 -1.05 -27.20
CA VAL A 172 -0.43 -0.54 -26.97
C VAL A 172 -0.47 0.46 -25.81
N ARG A 173 0.48 0.37 -24.90
CA ARG A 173 0.63 1.38 -23.83
C ARG A 173 1.13 2.67 -24.47
N ALA A 174 0.32 3.70 -24.39
CA ALA A 174 0.79 5.04 -24.66
C ALA A 174 2.03 5.32 -23.79
N ASP A 175 2.97 6.11 -24.32
CA ASP A 175 4.21 6.55 -23.63
C ASP A 175 3.90 7.31 -22.33
N GLU A 176 3.31 6.63 -21.35
CA GLU A 176 2.75 7.26 -20.16
C GLU A 176 3.80 7.62 -19.11
N GLN A 177 5.09 7.24 -19.29
CA GLN A 177 5.90 7.18 -18.08
C GLN A 177 7.29 7.77 -18.23
N GLU A 178 7.34 9.09 -18.23
CA GLU A 178 8.58 9.80 -17.88
C GLU A 178 8.95 9.64 -16.39
N PHE A 179 8.02 9.15 -15.52
CA PHE A 179 8.28 8.98 -14.10
C PHE A 179 8.43 7.51 -13.71
N ILE A 180 9.59 7.18 -13.13
CA ILE A 180 9.96 5.79 -12.76
C ILE A 180 8.89 5.19 -11.82
N ASN A 181 8.44 3.98 -12.15
CA ASN A 181 7.45 3.22 -11.37
C ASN A 181 6.10 3.94 -11.15
N ALA A 182 5.65 4.81 -12.07
CA ALA A 182 4.43 5.58 -11.89
C ALA A 182 3.19 4.71 -11.63
N GLU A 183 3.00 3.60 -12.37
CA GLU A 183 1.88 2.68 -12.14
C GLU A 183 2.02 1.94 -10.80
N GLU A 184 3.20 1.39 -10.49
CA GLU A 184 3.47 0.71 -9.23
C GLU A 184 3.28 1.65 -8.03
N ARG A 185 3.60 2.93 -8.19
CA ARG A 185 3.35 3.96 -7.18
C ARG A 185 1.85 4.15 -6.94
N ARG A 186 1.02 4.14 -7.99
CA ARG A 186 -0.45 4.15 -7.84
C ARG A 186 -0.98 2.87 -7.17
N VAL A 187 -0.41 1.71 -7.53
CA VAL A 187 -0.75 0.43 -6.87
C VAL A 187 -0.42 0.49 -5.38
N PHE A 188 0.72 1.05 -5.00
CA PHE A 188 1.10 1.21 -3.60
C PHE A 188 0.20 2.21 -2.86
N TYR A 189 -0.13 3.34 -3.50
CA TYR A 189 -1.11 4.28 -2.96
C TYR A 189 -2.48 3.61 -2.70
N VAL A 190 -2.94 2.77 -3.63
CA VAL A 190 -4.17 1.99 -3.43
C VAL A 190 -4.04 1.10 -2.21
N ALA A 191 -2.92 0.38 -2.03
CA ALA A 191 -2.71 -0.48 -0.87
C ALA A 191 -2.76 0.32 0.44
N LEU A 192 -2.04 1.44 0.53
CA LEU A 192 -2.04 2.31 1.71
C LEU A 192 -3.44 2.80 2.07
N THR A 193 -4.21 3.23 1.06
CA THR A 193 -5.55 3.80 1.27
C THR A 193 -6.66 2.76 1.49
N ARG A 194 -6.32 1.47 1.63
CA ARG A 194 -7.29 0.43 2.06
C ARG A 194 -7.47 0.38 3.56
N ALA A 195 -6.49 0.84 4.34
CA ALA A 195 -6.55 0.82 5.79
C ALA A 195 -7.47 1.92 6.32
N LYS A 196 -8.32 1.57 7.29
CA LYS A 196 -9.13 2.55 8.03
C LYS A 196 -8.37 3.14 9.21
N GLN A 197 -7.50 2.35 9.87
CA GLN A 197 -6.88 2.69 11.15
C GLN A 197 -5.36 2.62 11.11
N LYS A 198 -4.78 1.51 10.65
CA LYS A 198 -3.34 1.26 10.73
C LYS A 198 -2.84 0.38 9.59
N ILE A 199 -1.56 0.55 9.26
CA ILE A 199 -0.88 -0.18 8.20
C ILE A 199 0.41 -0.77 8.77
N PHE A 200 0.67 -2.04 8.45
CA PHE A 200 1.96 -2.68 8.60
C PHE A 200 2.51 -2.98 7.21
N ILE A 201 3.75 -2.58 6.97
CA ILE A 201 4.45 -2.80 5.69
C ILE A 201 5.62 -3.74 5.97
N CYS A 202 5.56 -4.96 5.44
CA CYS A 202 6.58 -5.96 5.65
C CYS A 202 7.59 -5.92 4.51
N THR A 203 8.86 -5.77 4.84
CA THR A 203 9.99 -5.72 3.90
C THR A 203 11.13 -6.60 4.38
N ASN A 204 12.01 -6.97 3.46
CA ASN A 204 13.25 -7.66 3.78
C ASN A 204 14.38 -6.64 3.99
N SER A 205 15.15 -6.77 5.06
CA SER A 205 16.25 -5.85 5.40
C SER A 205 17.41 -5.88 4.39
N TYR A 206 17.61 -7.00 3.69
CA TYR A 206 18.68 -7.17 2.70
C TYR A 206 18.31 -6.66 1.30
N PHE A 207 17.02 -6.62 0.98
CA PHE A 207 16.53 -6.23 -0.34
C PHE A 207 15.39 -5.21 -0.24
N PRO A 208 15.60 -4.06 0.41
CA PRO A 208 14.54 -3.10 0.59
C PRO A 208 14.03 -2.55 -0.75
N SER A 209 12.76 -2.28 -0.81
CA SER A 209 12.14 -1.60 -1.94
C SER A 209 12.56 -0.13 -1.97
N PRO A 210 12.73 0.50 -3.15
CA PRO A 210 12.90 1.95 -3.23
C PRO A 210 11.73 2.72 -2.61
N PHE A 211 10.54 2.13 -2.52
CA PHE A 211 9.40 2.72 -1.82
C PHE A 211 9.61 2.72 -0.30
N ILE A 212 10.25 1.68 0.23
CA ILE A 212 10.61 1.62 1.66
C ILE A 212 11.69 2.66 1.99
N GLU A 213 12.72 2.76 1.17
CA GLU A 213 13.77 3.77 1.36
C GLU A 213 13.20 5.20 1.33
N GLU A 214 12.26 5.47 0.42
CA GLU A 214 11.55 6.75 0.41
C GLU A 214 10.76 6.98 1.71
N LEU A 215 9.99 5.99 2.16
CA LEU A 215 9.17 6.11 3.37
C LEU A 215 9.97 6.23 4.67
N LYS A 216 11.23 5.80 4.68
CA LYS A 216 12.15 5.97 5.82
C LYS A 216 12.76 7.37 5.91
N SER A 217 12.60 8.20 4.89
CA SER A 217 13.15 9.55 4.88
C SER A 217 12.44 10.47 5.88
N GLU A 218 13.09 11.56 6.27
CA GLU A 218 12.53 12.58 7.17
C GLU A 218 11.27 13.26 6.62
N GLU A 219 10.99 13.07 5.34
CA GLU A 219 9.77 13.58 4.71
C GLU A 219 8.50 12.86 5.21
N TYR A 220 8.62 11.70 5.88
CA TYR A 220 7.49 10.89 6.35
C TYR A 220 7.51 10.67 7.87
N PRO A 221 7.33 11.73 8.67
CA PRO A 221 7.40 11.65 10.14
C PRO A 221 6.30 10.78 10.76
N GLU A 222 5.23 10.47 10.00
CA GLU A 222 4.13 9.60 10.44
C GLU A 222 4.49 8.10 10.36
N VAL A 223 5.59 7.76 9.66
CA VAL A 223 6.06 6.38 9.48
C VAL A 223 7.01 6.02 10.61
N SER A 224 6.82 4.84 11.17
CA SER A 224 7.73 4.26 12.16
C SER A 224 8.28 2.94 11.64
N PHE A 225 9.47 2.57 12.12
CA PHE A 225 10.10 1.31 11.73
C PHE A 225 10.40 0.48 12.97
N ASP A 226 10.29 -0.84 12.81
CA ASP A 226 10.69 -1.80 13.81
C ASP A 226 11.44 -2.94 13.11
N ILE A 227 12.55 -3.36 13.71
CA ILE A 227 13.29 -4.52 13.28
C ILE A 227 12.70 -5.71 14.03
N SER A 228 12.28 -6.74 13.30
CA SER A 228 11.70 -7.94 13.94
C SER A 228 12.68 -8.51 14.94
N SER A 229 12.15 -8.95 16.09
CA SER A 229 12.86 -9.16 17.35
C SER A 229 13.95 -10.24 17.38
N VAL A 230 14.20 -10.92 16.26
CA VAL A 230 15.29 -11.93 16.17
C VAL A 230 16.67 -11.29 16.36
N ASN A 231 16.85 -10.02 16.03
CA ASN A 231 18.13 -9.31 16.22
C ASN A 231 18.33 -8.68 17.61
N LYS A 232 17.30 -8.60 18.46
CA LYS A 232 17.48 -8.05 19.82
C LYS A 232 18.25 -8.98 20.76
N ALA A 233 18.48 -10.23 20.37
CA ALA A 233 19.26 -11.20 21.14
C ALA A 233 20.76 -11.22 20.79
N LEU A 234 21.19 -10.47 19.76
CA LEU A 234 22.56 -10.44 19.26
C LEU A 234 23.25 -9.06 19.42
N LEU A 235 22.57 -8.09 19.99
CA LEU A 235 23.10 -6.79 20.44
C LEU A 235 23.03 -6.68 21.97
#